data_b3570c8aee059c37ac45e7f3ddbb0bc2
#
_entry.id   b3570c8aee059c37ac45e7f3ddbb0bc2
#
_cell.length_a   1.000
_cell.length_b   1.000
_cell.length_c   1.000
_cell.angle_alpha   90.00
_cell.angle_beta   90.00
_cell.angle_gamma   90.00
#
_symmetry.space_group_name_H-M   'P 1'
#
loop_
_entity.id
_entity.type
_entity.pdbx_description
1 polymer ?
#
loop_
_entity_poly.entity_id
_entity_poly.type
_entity_poly.pdbx_seq_one_letter_code
_entity_poly.pdbx_strand_id
1 'polypeptide(L)'
;MTSFFPDLNVWLALSVGGHSHSADAWAWANLLPRETRLIFCRYTHIGLLRLLTNQAVMGEQTLTLRKAWNVYDRWLADPRVDFYPEPRDADAEFRRVTEPFGARPASRWIGDGWLLASSNGLQSTLVTFDKALYQQARKQGYSVVVPG
;
A
#
# COMPACT_ATOMS: atom_id res chain seq x y z
N MET A 1 -5.67 -16.73 -9.25
CA MET A 1 -6.07 -15.31 -9.12
C MET A 1 -4.90 -14.53 -8.51
N THR A 2 -4.43 -13.52 -9.19
CA THR A 2 -3.33 -12.71 -8.71
C THR A 2 -3.84 -11.59 -7.82
N SER A 3 -3.22 -11.40 -6.67
CA SER A 3 -3.55 -10.31 -5.77
C SER A 3 -2.33 -9.42 -5.53
N PHE A 4 -2.58 -8.12 -5.50
CA PHE A 4 -1.57 -7.11 -5.24
C PHE A 4 -1.95 -6.33 -4.00
N PHE A 5 -0.92 -5.94 -3.28
CA PHE A 5 -1.05 -5.20 -2.03
C PHE A 5 -0.33 -3.86 -2.20
N PRO A 6 -1.03 -2.84 -2.73
CA PRO A 6 -0.39 -1.53 -2.92
C PRO A 6 -0.06 -0.89 -1.59
N ASP A 7 1.14 -0.34 -1.49
CA ASP A 7 1.46 0.48 -0.33
C ASP A 7 0.74 1.83 -0.42
N LEU A 8 0.88 2.60 0.63
CA LEU A 8 0.14 3.83 0.81
C LEU A 8 0.39 4.84 -0.31
N ASN A 9 1.66 4.97 -0.76
CA ASN A 9 1.99 5.92 -1.82
C ASN A 9 1.46 5.50 -3.19
N VAL A 10 1.30 4.21 -3.43
CA VAL A 10 0.67 3.72 -4.65
C VAL A 10 -0.82 4.06 -4.66
N TRP A 11 -1.52 3.80 -3.55
CA TRP A 11 -2.92 4.19 -3.43
C TRP A 11 -3.10 5.70 -3.59
N LEU A 12 -2.20 6.49 -3.01
CA LEU A 12 -2.24 7.95 -3.14
C LEU A 12 -2.04 8.37 -4.60
N ALA A 13 -1.04 7.80 -5.28
CA ALA A 13 -0.76 8.10 -6.68
C ALA A 13 -1.92 7.76 -7.61
N LEU A 14 -2.63 6.67 -7.31
CA LEU A 14 -3.84 6.27 -8.06
C LEU A 14 -5.03 7.18 -7.74
N SER A 15 -5.06 7.79 -6.57
CA SER A 15 -6.19 8.61 -6.10
C SER A 15 -6.06 10.09 -6.45
N VAL A 16 -4.83 10.58 -6.69
CA VAL A 16 -4.53 12.00 -6.88
C VAL A 16 -3.80 12.21 -8.20
N GLY A 17 -4.51 12.78 -9.18
CA GLY A 17 -3.97 12.94 -10.54
C GLY A 17 -2.73 13.83 -10.64
N GLY A 18 -2.51 14.74 -9.69
CA GLY A 18 -1.31 15.59 -9.64
C GLY A 18 -0.12 14.97 -8.95
N HIS A 19 -0.24 13.75 -8.43
CA HIS A 19 0.89 13.06 -7.79
C HIS A 19 2.00 12.74 -8.80
N SER A 20 3.26 12.89 -8.39
CA SER A 20 4.41 12.68 -9.28
C SER A 20 4.47 11.28 -9.90
N HIS A 21 3.93 10.26 -9.21
CA HIS A 21 3.89 8.88 -9.69
C HIS A 21 2.54 8.46 -10.27
N SER A 22 1.61 9.40 -10.47
CA SER A 22 0.26 9.07 -10.95
C SER A 22 0.27 8.38 -12.31
N ALA A 23 1.06 8.88 -13.26
CA ALA A 23 1.14 8.29 -14.59
C ALA A 23 1.63 6.84 -14.56
N ASP A 24 2.70 6.59 -13.81
CA ASP A 24 3.26 5.24 -13.68
C ASP A 24 2.31 4.28 -12.96
N ALA A 25 1.64 4.78 -11.91
CA ALA A 25 0.67 3.97 -11.16
C ALA A 25 -0.50 3.56 -12.05
N TRP A 26 -1.04 4.49 -12.83
CA TRP A 26 -2.15 4.19 -13.73
C TRP A 26 -1.74 3.33 -14.93
N ALA A 27 -0.53 3.54 -15.47
CA ALA A 27 -0.02 2.67 -16.53
C ALA A 27 0.06 1.21 -16.06
N TRP A 28 0.53 1.01 -14.84
CA TRP A 28 0.55 -0.31 -14.21
C TRP A 28 -0.85 -0.87 -13.98
N ALA A 29 -1.73 -0.10 -13.35
CA ALA A 29 -3.07 -0.56 -12.99
C ALA A 29 -3.92 -0.91 -14.21
N ASN A 30 -3.75 -0.16 -15.29
CA ASN A 30 -4.53 -0.38 -16.53
C ASN A 30 -4.11 -1.65 -17.28
N LEU A 31 -2.92 -2.18 -17.00
CA LEU A 31 -2.45 -3.43 -17.61
C LEU A 31 -2.87 -4.68 -16.83
N LEU A 32 -3.44 -4.51 -15.65
CA LEU A 32 -3.82 -5.65 -14.82
C LEU A 32 -5.06 -6.36 -15.38
N PRO A 33 -5.08 -7.71 -15.38
CA PRO A 33 -6.26 -8.47 -15.75
C PRO A 33 -7.46 -8.16 -14.84
N ARG A 34 -8.67 -8.39 -15.35
CA ARG A 34 -9.91 -8.15 -14.60
C ARG A 34 -10.01 -8.97 -13.33
N GLU A 35 -9.41 -10.15 -13.31
CA GLU A 35 -9.43 -11.07 -12.18
C GLU A 35 -8.47 -10.65 -11.07
N THR A 36 -7.65 -9.64 -11.33
CA THR A 36 -6.69 -9.13 -10.34
C THR A 36 -7.43 -8.57 -9.14
N ARG A 37 -6.87 -8.80 -7.96
CA ARG A 37 -7.34 -8.20 -6.72
C ARG A 37 -6.34 -7.16 -6.23
N LEU A 38 -6.84 -5.98 -5.91
CA LEU A 38 -6.09 -4.89 -5.29
C LEU A 38 -6.58 -4.78 -3.86
N ILE A 39 -5.70 -4.97 -2.89
CA ILE A 39 -6.11 -5.17 -1.50
C ILE A 39 -5.83 -3.94 -0.65
N PHE A 40 -6.86 -3.43 0.01
CA PHE A 40 -6.73 -2.54 1.16
C PHE A 40 -6.67 -3.37 2.45
N CYS A 41 -5.78 -2.98 3.35
CA CYS A 41 -5.88 -3.39 4.75
C CYS A 41 -6.23 -2.16 5.60
N ARG A 42 -6.44 -2.37 6.91
CA ARG A 42 -6.79 -1.24 7.79
C ARG A 42 -5.71 -0.16 7.81
N TYR A 43 -4.45 -0.57 7.82
CA TYR A 43 -3.33 0.38 7.81
C TYR A 43 -3.35 1.28 6.57
N THR A 44 -3.52 0.72 5.37
CA THR A 44 -3.53 1.51 4.14
C THR A 44 -4.83 2.30 3.98
N HIS A 45 -5.95 1.79 4.44
CA HIS A 45 -7.21 2.53 4.48
C HIS A 45 -7.08 3.80 5.34
N ILE A 46 -6.67 3.64 6.59
CA ILE A 46 -6.50 4.77 7.51
C ILE A 46 -5.44 5.72 6.96
N GLY A 47 -4.34 5.20 6.46
CA GLY A 47 -3.26 6.00 5.91
C GLY A 47 -3.69 6.83 4.71
N LEU A 48 -4.49 6.28 3.81
CA LEU A 48 -5.01 7.03 2.65
C LEU A 48 -5.90 8.19 3.10
N LEU A 49 -6.82 7.95 4.02
CA LEU A 49 -7.66 9.03 4.58
C LEU A 49 -6.81 10.13 5.20
N ARG A 50 -5.77 9.73 5.95
CA ARG A 50 -4.87 10.68 6.61
C ARG A 50 -4.08 11.52 5.60
N LEU A 51 -3.54 10.90 4.55
CA LEU A 51 -2.79 11.62 3.52
C LEU A 51 -3.68 12.57 2.71
N LEU A 52 -4.87 12.13 2.32
CA LEU A 52 -5.80 12.95 1.53
C LEU A 52 -6.26 14.20 2.28
N THR A 53 -6.27 14.17 3.61
CA THR A 53 -6.69 15.27 4.45
C THR A 53 -5.51 16.06 5.05
N ASN A 54 -4.29 15.74 4.67
CA ASN A 54 -3.07 16.37 5.20
C ASN A 54 -2.60 17.48 4.27
N GLN A 55 -2.66 18.72 4.75
CA GLN A 55 -2.27 19.88 3.96
C GLN A 55 -0.80 19.88 3.57
N ALA A 56 0.09 19.37 4.42
CA ALA A 56 1.52 19.28 4.11
C ALA A 56 1.78 18.34 2.92
N VAL A 57 0.92 17.36 2.71
CA VAL A 57 1.02 16.41 1.59
C VAL A 57 0.30 16.92 0.35
N MET A 58 -0.94 17.41 0.53
CA MET A 58 -1.86 17.71 -0.57
C MET A 58 -1.86 19.18 -1.00
N GLY A 59 -1.38 20.10 -0.15
CA GLY A 59 -1.39 21.52 -0.46
C GLY A 59 -2.80 22.02 -0.74
N GLU A 60 -2.98 22.68 -1.89
CA GLU A 60 -4.29 23.20 -2.31
C GLU A 60 -5.29 22.12 -2.66
N GLN A 61 -4.84 20.89 -2.88
CA GLN A 61 -5.71 19.77 -3.19
C GLN A 61 -6.17 19.00 -1.95
N THR A 62 -5.89 19.52 -0.76
CA THR A 62 -6.32 18.88 0.49
C THR A 62 -7.82 18.67 0.51
N LEU A 63 -8.24 17.46 0.83
CA LEU A 63 -9.66 17.11 0.87
C LEU A 63 -10.22 17.29 2.28
N THR A 64 -11.51 17.58 2.35
CA THR A 64 -12.25 17.39 3.61
C THR A 64 -12.33 15.89 3.90
N LEU A 65 -12.56 15.55 5.16
CA LEU A 65 -12.72 14.14 5.55
C LEU A 65 -13.86 13.47 4.77
N ARG A 66 -14.97 14.19 4.57
CA ARG A 66 -16.08 13.64 3.77
C ARG A 66 -15.66 13.27 2.35
N LYS A 67 -14.90 14.14 1.69
CA LYS A 67 -14.39 13.88 0.35
C LYS A 67 -13.37 12.74 0.34
N ALA A 68 -12.53 12.64 1.36
CA ALA A 68 -11.59 11.53 1.49
C ALA A 68 -12.32 10.20 1.63
N TRP A 69 -13.38 10.11 2.44
CA TRP A 69 -14.23 8.93 2.51
C TRP A 69 -14.84 8.58 1.15
N ASN A 70 -15.28 9.58 0.39
CA ASN A 70 -15.82 9.34 -0.96
C ASN A 70 -14.76 8.73 -1.90
N VAL A 71 -13.51 9.14 -1.79
CA VAL A 71 -12.41 8.53 -2.57
C VAL A 71 -12.27 7.06 -2.22
N TYR A 72 -12.21 6.75 -0.93
CA TYR A 72 -12.10 5.37 -0.47
C TYR A 72 -13.31 4.51 -0.92
N ASP A 73 -14.52 5.04 -0.78
CA ASP A 73 -15.75 4.33 -1.16
C ASP A 73 -15.79 4.05 -2.66
N ARG A 74 -15.27 4.97 -3.48
CA ARG A 74 -15.15 4.73 -4.92
C ARG A 74 -14.18 3.60 -5.24
N TRP A 75 -13.07 3.50 -4.48
CA TRP A 75 -12.17 2.35 -4.62
C TRP A 75 -12.86 1.06 -4.28
N LEU A 76 -13.60 1.00 -3.18
CA LEU A 76 -14.33 -0.21 -2.79
C LEU A 76 -15.43 -0.58 -3.79
N ALA A 77 -15.91 0.36 -4.58
CA ALA A 77 -16.87 0.09 -5.64
C ALA A 77 -16.23 -0.50 -6.91
N ASP A 78 -14.91 -0.40 -7.06
CA ASP A 78 -14.19 -1.04 -8.17
C ASP A 78 -14.21 -2.56 -7.96
N PRO A 79 -14.64 -3.35 -8.97
CA PRO A 79 -14.75 -4.81 -8.82
C PRO A 79 -13.43 -5.51 -8.48
N ARG A 80 -12.28 -4.88 -8.74
CA ARG A 80 -10.97 -5.45 -8.46
C ARG A 80 -10.48 -5.16 -7.05
N VAL A 81 -11.13 -4.24 -6.34
CA VAL A 81 -10.65 -3.76 -5.03
C VAL A 81 -11.39 -4.47 -3.91
N ASP A 82 -10.62 -4.99 -2.97
CA ASP A 82 -11.16 -5.64 -1.77
C ASP A 82 -10.49 -5.07 -0.52
N PHE A 83 -11.22 -5.10 0.59
CA PHE A 83 -10.66 -4.86 1.91
C PHE A 83 -10.48 -6.20 2.62
N TYR A 84 -9.27 -6.46 3.12
CA TYR A 84 -8.98 -7.65 3.91
C TYR A 84 -8.52 -7.24 5.30
N PRO A 85 -9.07 -7.87 6.35
CA PRO A 85 -8.61 -7.63 7.71
C PRO A 85 -7.23 -8.24 7.94
N GLU A 86 -6.66 -7.99 9.13
CA GLU A 86 -5.38 -8.56 9.52
C GLU A 86 -5.35 -10.07 9.30
N PRO A 87 -4.26 -10.61 8.72
CA PRO A 87 -4.05 -12.06 8.69
C PRO A 87 -3.96 -12.62 10.11
N ARG A 88 -4.36 -13.88 10.29
CA ARG A 88 -4.35 -14.53 11.61
C ARG A 88 -2.98 -14.49 12.30
N ASP A 89 -1.91 -14.67 11.52
CA ASP A 89 -0.55 -14.73 12.05
C ASP A 89 0.22 -13.42 11.88
N ALA A 90 -0.51 -12.30 11.77
CA ALA A 90 0.10 -11.00 11.45
C ALA A 90 1.19 -10.60 12.46
N ASP A 91 0.96 -10.79 13.76
CA ASP A 91 1.95 -10.39 14.77
C ASP A 91 3.25 -11.20 14.65
N ALA A 92 3.15 -12.49 14.51
CA ALA A 92 4.32 -13.37 14.38
C ALA A 92 5.10 -13.04 13.10
N GLU A 93 4.40 -12.82 11.99
CA GLU A 93 5.02 -12.45 10.72
C GLU A 93 5.67 -11.07 10.80
N PHE A 94 5.02 -10.12 11.46
CA PHE A 94 5.56 -8.77 11.68
C PHE A 94 6.86 -8.82 12.49
N ARG A 95 6.89 -9.62 13.55
CA ARG A 95 8.11 -9.82 14.34
C ARG A 95 9.23 -10.39 13.50
N ARG A 96 8.92 -11.39 12.68
CA ARG A 96 9.89 -12.04 11.80
C ARG A 96 10.45 -11.08 10.74
N VAL A 97 9.61 -10.27 10.13
CA VAL A 97 9.99 -9.31 9.09
C VAL A 97 10.90 -8.22 9.66
N THR A 98 10.65 -7.79 10.89
CA THR A 98 11.42 -6.72 11.53
C THR A 98 12.67 -7.20 12.27
N GLU A 99 12.86 -8.51 12.43
CA GLU A 99 14.02 -9.10 13.13
C GLU A 99 15.37 -8.59 12.61
N PRO A 100 15.60 -8.44 11.27
CA PRO A 100 16.88 -7.94 10.78
C PRO A 100 17.27 -6.55 11.29
N PHE A 101 16.30 -5.77 11.79
CA PHE A 101 16.51 -4.41 12.28
C PHE A 101 16.55 -4.33 13.82
N GLY A 102 16.51 -5.47 14.51
CA GLY A 102 16.32 -5.54 15.96
C GLY A 102 17.41 -4.87 16.80
N ALA A 103 18.62 -4.72 16.24
CA ALA A 103 19.74 -4.13 16.98
C ALA A 103 19.79 -2.59 16.92
N ARG A 104 18.84 -1.94 16.25
CA ARG A 104 18.82 -0.47 16.07
C ARG A 104 17.42 0.10 16.26
N PRO A 105 17.35 1.44 16.52
CA PRO A 105 16.06 2.11 16.65
C PRO A 105 15.44 2.34 15.26
N ALA A 106 14.95 1.30 14.63
CA ALA A 106 14.54 1.26 13.23
C ALA A 106 13.09 1.72 13.02
N SER A 107 12.70 2.87 13.56
CA SER A 107 11.32 3.39 13.46
C SER A 107 10.78 3.44 12.03
N ARG A 108 11.66 3.73 11.09
CA ARG A 108 11.35 3.76 9.66
C ARG A 108 10.76 2.43 9.16
N TRP A 109 11.23 1.31 9.70
CA TRP A 109 10.88 -0.03 9.23
C TRP A 109 9.63 -0.60 9.89
N ILE A 110 9.02 0.12 10.83
CA ILE A 110 7.82 -0.38 11.53
C ILE A 110 6.63 -0.44 10.56
N GLY A 111 6.31 0.68 9.91
CA GLY A 111 5.21 0.71 8.94
C GLY A 111 5.48 -0.18 7.74
N ASP A 112 6.69 -0.10 7.18
CA ASP A 112 7.08 -0.91 6.02
C ASP A 112 7.11 -2.40 6.36
N GLY A 113 7.57 -2.74 7.55
CA GLY A 113 7.55 -4.11 8.05
C GLY A 113 6.13 -4.65 8.19
N TRP A 114 5.21 -3.81 8.64
CA TRP A 114 3.80 -4.17 8.70
C TRP A 114 3.22 -4.46 7.31
N LEU A 115 3.56 -3.62 6.31
CA LEU A 115 3.11 -3.83 4.93
C LEU A 115 3.67 -5.14 4.35
N LEU A 116 4.94 -5.42 4.59
CA LEU A 116 5.55 -6.69 4.16
C LEU A 116 4.89 -7.89 4.82
N ALA A 117 4.68 -7.82 6.13
CA ALA A 117 4.06 -8.91 6.88
C ALA A 117 2.62 -9.16 6.40
N SER A 118 1.85 -8.10 6.20
CA SER A 118 0.45 -8.20 5.77
C SER A 118 0.36 -8.74 4.34
N SER A 119 1.17 -8.21 3.43
CA SER A 119 1.22 -8.66 2.04
C SER A 119 1.58 -10.15 1.96
N ASN A 120 2.62 -10.55 2.66
CA ASN A 120 3.06 -11.95 2.66
C ASN A 120 2.02 -12.87 3.32
N GLY A 121 1.43 -12.44 4.42
CA GLY A 121 0.39 -13.21 5.12
C GLY A 121 -0.87 -13.43 4.28
N LEU A 122 -1.16 -12.52 3.35
CA LEU A 122 -2.28 -12.64 2.41
C LEU A 122 -1.86 -13.29 1.08
N GLN A 123 -0.61 -13.73 0.98
CA GLN A 123 -0.06 -14.34 -0.24
C GLN A 123 -0.20 -13.42 -1.46
N SER A 124 -0.02 -12.13 -1.25
CA SER A 124 -0.12 -11.12 -2.29
C SER A 124 1.25 -10.52 -2.61
N THR A 125 1.32 -9.79 -3.73
CA THR A 125 2.52 -9.08 -4.15
C THR A 125 2.46 -7.64 -3.68
N LEU A 126 3.44 -7.21 -2.90
CA LEU A 126 3.55 -5.81 -2.48
C LEU A 126 3.88 -4.94 -3.70
N VAL A 127 3.21 -3.80 -3.81
CA VAL A 127 3.41 -2.82 -4.88
C VAL A 127 3.89 -1.53 -4.24
N THR A 128 5.06 -1.04 -4.63
CA THR A 128 5.64 0.15 -3.99
C THR A 128 6.53 0.93 -4.95
N PHE A 129 6.56 2.26 -4.78
CA PHE A 129 7.54 3.14 -5.43
C PHE A 129 8.79 3.34 -4.57
N ASP A 130 8.77 2.91 -3.31
CA ASP A 130 9.89 3.09 -2.38
C ASP A 130 10.99 2.07 -2.71
N LYS A 131 12.12 2.59 -3.21
CA LYS A 131 13.25 1.75 -3.61
C LYS A 131 13.86 0.97 -2.46
N ALA A 132 13.93 1.57 -1.27
CA ALA A 132 14.49 0.90 -0.11
C ALA A 132 13.59 -0.25 0.35
N LEU A 133 12.28 -0.03 0.36
CA LEU A 133 11.30 -1.07 0.67
C LEU A 133 11.35 -2.18 -0.37
N TYR A 134 11.41 -1.83 -1.65
CA TYR A 134 11.54 -2.81 -2.73
C TYR A 134 12.78 -3.69 -2.55
N GLN A 135 13.94 -3.08 -2.31
CA GLN A 135 15.19 -3.82 -2.13
C GLN A 135 15.14 -4.73 -0.90
N GLN A 136 14.58 -4.22 0.20
CA GLN A 136 14.45 -5.01 1.43
C GLN A 136 13.50 -6.20 1.24
N ALA A 137 12.39 -5.99 0.55
CA ALA A 137 11.45 -7.06 0.23
C ALA A 137 12.12 -8.14 -0.63
N ARG A 138 12.84 -7.72 -1.67
CA ARG A 138 13.59 -8.64 -2.53
C ARG A 138 14.65 -9.42 -1.75
N LYS A 139 15.40 -8.75 -0.89
CA LYS A 139 16.43 -9.36 -0.07
C LYS A 139 15.87 -10.44 0.84
N GLN A 140 14.67 -10.22 1.38
CA GLN A 140 14.02 -11.18 2.26
C GLN A 140 13.20 -12.24 1.51
N GLY A 141 13.18 -12.20 0.19
CA GLY A 141 12.47 -13.19 -0.61
C GLY A 141 10.98 -12.97 -0.76
N TYR A 142 10.47 -11.76 -0.46
CA TYR A 142 9.06 -11.45 -0.63
C TYR A 142 8.74 -11.05 -2.07
N SER A 143 7.49 -11.31 -2.49
CA SER A 143 6.99 -10.89 -3.79
C SER A 143 6.73 -9.38 -3.78
N VAL A 144 7.38 -8.65 -4.67
CA VAL A 144 7.29 -7.19 -4.72
C VAL A 144 7.48 -6.69 -6.16
N VAL A 145 6.74 -5.65 -6.53
CA VAL A 145 6.87 -4.98 -7.83
C VAL A 145 6.88 -3.47 -7.66
N VAL A 146 7.46 -2.79 -8.64
CA VAL A 146 7.41 -1.33 -8.76
C VAL A 146 6.54 -1.00 -9.97
N PRO A 147 5.51 -0.13 -9.84
CA PRO A 147 4.70 0.27 -10.98
C PRO A 147 5.51 1.10 -12.00
N GLY A 148 5.22 0.88 -13.27
CA GLY A 148 5.83 1.66 -14.35
C GLY A 148 6.79 0.95 -15.27
#